data_10e0a7b4992370a4709ea3679e5d2790
#
_entry.id   10e0a7b4992370a4709ea3679e5d2790
#
_cell.length_a   1.000
_cell.length_b   1.000
_cell.length_c   1.000
_cell.angle_alpha   90.00
_cell.angle_beta   90.00
_cell.angle_gamma   90.00
#
_symmetry.space_group_name_H-M   'P 1'
#
loop_
_entity.id
_entity.type
_entity.pdbx_description
1 polymer ?
#
loop_
_entity_poly.entity_id
_entity_poly.type
_entity_poly.pdbx_seq_one_letter_code
_entity_poly.pdbx_strand_id
1 'polypeptide(L)'
;MAKTDRPHGLHGIAEADELYVLESEKGSRQMTRPARRRGGRAFKRGISNEQICILVARDRTGQTLDFVMGKGALTKAQLHRCLLPVIDKDVLLVTDGHAAYRAFAREAGISHEAVNLRAGIRVQGAAHVQNVNAYHSRLRQWLRPFHGVATRYLPNYLGWRWILDARRIRSPETLLKATLGVFPHLTVT
;
A
#
# COMPACT_ATOMS: atom_id res chain seq x y z
N MET A 1 -7.09 4.06 14.67
CA MET A 1 -6.95 2.79 13.91
C MET A 1 -5.64 2.70 13.12
N ALA A 2 -4.72 3.56 13.32
CA ALA A 2 -3.46 3.54 12.60
C ALA A 2 -2.41 2.78 13.39
N LYS A 3 -1.73 1.88 12.76
CA LYS A 3 -0.35 1.48 13.05
C LYS A 3 -0.03 0.48 14.15
N THR A 4 -0.90 0.10 15.05
CA THR A 4 -0.53 -0.86 16.09
C THR A 4 -0.94 -2.27 15.66
N ASP A 5 0.00 -3.19 15.73
CA ASP A 5 -0.19 -4.64 15.62
C ASP A 5 -0.51 -5.21 14.23
N ARG A 6 0.21 -4.73 13.20
CA ARG A 6 0.30 -5.53 11.98
C ARG A 6 1.25 -6.71 12.27
N PRO A 7 0.81 -7.95 12.03
CA PRO A 7 1.68 -9.11 12.20
C PRO A 7 2.96 -8.92 11.39
N HIS A 8 4.06 -9.32 11.97
CA HIS A 8 5.39 -9.07 11.47
C HIS A 8 5.72 -9.98 10.29
N GLY A 9 6.35 -9.40 9.28
CA GLY A 9 7.04 -10.10 8.21
C GLY A 9 6.16 -10.52 7.04
N LEU A 10 6.73 -10.39 5.85
CA LEU A 10 6.26 -11.02 4.63
C LEU A 10 7.10 -12.27 4.40
N HIS A 11 6.46 -13.38 4.06
CA HIS A 11 7.08 -14.69 3.97
C HIS A 11 6.88 -15.33 2.59
N GLY A 12 7.77 -16.23 2.20
CA GLY A 12 7.67 -17.01 0.98
C GLY A 12 7.67 -16.14 -0.28
N ILE A 13 6.58 -16.08 -1.03
CA ILE A 13 6.45 -15.22 -2.21
C ILE A 13 5.65 -13.98 -1.84
N ALA A 14 6.26 -12.81 -1.97
CA ALA A 14 5.63 -11.51 -1.71
C ALA A 14 5.58 -10.67 -2.98
N GLU A 15 4.41 -10.11 -3.27
CA GLU A 15 4.18 -9.17 -4.35
C GLU A 15 4.29 -7.74 -3.82
N ALA A 16 4.92 -6.83 -4.57
CA ALA A 16 4.91 -5.42 -4.23
C ALA A 16 4.64 -4.54 -5.46
N ASP A 17 3.82 -3.50 -5.27
CA ASP A 17 3.47 -2.53 -6.30
C ASP A 17 2.99 -1.22 -5.67
N GLU A 18 2.98 -0.12 -6.44
CA GLU A 18 2.55 1.18 -5.99
C GLU A 18 1.14 1.55 -6.47
N LEU A 19 0.42 2.18 -5.56
CA LEU A 19 -0.82 2.88 -5.86
C LEU A 19 -0.60 4.38 -5.71
N TYR A 20 -0.96 5.15 -6.71
CA TYR A 20 -0.91 6.60 -6.67
C TYR A 20 -2.30 7.20 -6.49
N VAL A 21 -2.43 8.10 -5.51
CA VAL A 21 -3.63 8.89 -5.27
C VAL A 21 -3.29 10.38 -5.29
N LEU A 22 -4.22 11.22 -5.73
CA LEU A 22 -3.98 12.66 -5.72
C LEU A 22 -3.83 13.16 -4.28
N GLU A 23 -2.83 14.01 -4.06
CA GLU A 23 -2.73 14.76 -2.81
C GLU A 23 -4.00 15.55 -2.54
N SER A 24 -4.47 15.52 -1.31
CA SER A 24 -5.67 16.20 -0.89
C SER A 24 -5.46 16.95 0.42
N GLU A 25 -5.75 18.25 0.40
CA GLU A 25 -5.78 19.13 1.55
C GLU A 25 -7.21 19.35 2.07
N LYS A 26 -8.11 18.37 1.80
CA LYS A 26 -9.51 18.42 2.20
C LYS A 26 -9.67 18.79 3.67
N GLY A 27 -10.50 19.79 3.95
CA GLY A 27 -10.75 20.30 5.31
C GLY A 27 -9.62 21.19 5.86
N SER A 28 -8.62 21.55 5.05
CA SER A 28 -7.65 22.60 5.44
C SER A 28 -8.26 23.98 5.20
N ARG A 29 -8.08 24.87 6.18
CA ARG A 29 -8.41 26.31 6.02
C ARG A 29 -7.32 27.06 5.26
N GLN A 30 -6.09 26.56 5.31
CA GLN A 30 -4.94 27.11 4.59
C GLN A 30 -4.46 26.07 3.58
N MET A 31 -4.79 26.30 2.32
CA MET A 31 -4.37 25.42 1.23
C MET A 31 -3.06 25.92 0.64
N THR A 32 -2.15 25.01 0.34
CA THR A 32 -0.86 25.32 -0.30
C THR A 32 -0.98 25.48 -1.82
N ARG A 33 -2.13 25.16 -2.39
CA ARG A 33 -2.44 25.20 -3.82
C ARG A 33 -3.90 25.57 -4.06
N PRO A 34 -4.26 26.00 -5.29
CA PRO A 34 -5.66 26.22 -5.65
C PRO A 34 -6.50 24.93 -5.48
N ALA A 35 -7.78 25.12 -5.13
CA ALA A 35 -8.73 24.03 -5.04
C ALA A 35 -8.88 23.32 -6.38
N ARG A 36 -8.83 21.97 -6.37
CA ARG A 36 -9.13 21.18 -7.57
C ARG A 36 -10.64 21.06 -7.76
N ARG A 37 -11.07 21.01 -9.01
CA ARG A 37 -12.45 20.62 -9.32
C ARG A 37 -12.70 19.19 -8.85
N ARG A 38 -13.91 18.91 -8.38
CA ARG A 38 -14.34 17.55 -7.98
C ARG A 38 -14.10 16.58 -9.13
N GLY A 39 -13.45 15.44 -8.86
CA GLY A 39 -13.07 14.48 -9.89
C GLY A 39 -11.91 14.88 -10.79
N GLY A 40 -11.25 16.03 -10.49
CA GLY A 40 -10.09 16.50 -11.24
C GLY A 40 -8.95 15.48 -11.25
N ARG A 41 -8.17 15.52 -12.33
CA ARG A 41 -6.94 14.71 -12.50
C ARG A 41 -5.72 15.52 -12.11
N ALA A 42 -4.56 14.85 -12.00
CA ALA A 42 -3.28 15.53 -11.91
C ALA A 42 -3.08 16.44 -13.14
N PHE A 43 -2.50 17.60 -12.94
CA PHE A 43 -2.19 18.52 -14.02
C PHE A 43 -1.09 17.95 -14.91
N LYS A 44 -0.05 17.38 -14.28
CA LYS A 44 1.05 16.74 -14.99
C LYS A 44 0.69 15.30 -15.36
N ARG A 45 0.98 14.91 -16.59
CA ARG A 45 0.85 13.52 -17.06
C ARG A 45 1.91 12.65 -16.37
N GLY A 46 1.53 11.42 -16.03
CA GLY A 46 2.42 10.45 -15.38
C GLY A 46 2.53 10.67 -13.86
N ILE A 47 3.56 10.10 -13.25
CA ILE A 47 3.83 10.23 -11.82
C ILE A 47 4.46 11.60 -11.55
N SER A 48 3.90 12.34 -10.61
CA SER A 48 4.36 13.67 -10.24
C SER A 48 4.16 13.94 -8.74
N ASN A 49 4.72 15.04 -8.24
CA ASN A 49 4.55 15.47 -6.86
C ASN A 49 3.11 15.90 -6.49
N GLU A 50 2.19 15.83 -7.44
CA GLU A 50 0.75 16.01 -7.16
C GLU A 50 0.11 14.73 -6.60
N GLN A 51 0.83 13.63 -6.63
CA GLN A 51 0.36 12.32 -6.22
C GLN A 51 1.12 11.81 -5.00
N ILE A 52 0.39 11.16 -4.12
CA ILE A 52 0.92 10.42 -2.99
C ILE A 52 1.11 8.97 -3.42
N CYS A 53 2.33 8.49 -3.26
CA CYS A 53 2.68 7.09 -3.46
C CYS A 53 2.25 6.28 -2.23
N ILE A 54 1.53 5.19 -2.46
CA ILE A 54 1.19 4.17 -1.47
C ILE A 54 1.84 2.88 -1.92
N LEU A 55 2.87 2.44 -1.21
CA LEU A 55 3.46 1.12 -1.41
C LEU A 55 2.56 0.07 -0.77
N VAL A 56 2.24 -0.98 -1.52
CA VAL A 56 1.55 -2.16 -0.99
C VAL A 56 2.42 -3.38 -1.24
N ALA A 57 2.65 -4.17 -0.20
CA ALA A 57 3.31 -5.46 -0.29
C ALA A 57 2.38 -6.53 0.29
N ARG A 58 2.24 -7.65 -0.39
CA ARG A 58 1.33 -8.74 -0.01
C ARG A 58 1.95 -10.10 -0.31
N ASP A 59 1.99 -10.98 0.68
CA ASP A 59 2.44 -12.36 0.48
C ASP A 59 1.29 -13.31 0.07
N ARG A 60 1.65 -14.54 -0.21
CA ARG A 60 0.69 -15.57 -0.64
C ARG A 60 -0.25 -16.03 0.47
N THR A 61 0.08 -15.80 1.74
CA THR A 61 -0.82 -16.09 2.86
C THR A 61 -1.93 -15.06 2.99
N GLY A 62 -1.80 -13.94 2.26
CA GLY A 62 -2.74 -12.81 2.30
C GLY A 62 -2.34 -11.72 3.29
N GLN A 63 -1.18 -11.86 3.94
CA GLN A 63 -0.61 -10.79 4.76
C GLN A 63 -0.35 -9.58 3.88
N THR A 64 -0.86 -8.43 4.30
CA THR A 64 -0.72 -7.19 3.53
C THR A 64 -0.12 -6.10 4.39
N LEU A 65 0.88 -5.43 3.84
CA LEU A 65 1.48 -4.24 4.41
C LEU A 65 1.32 -3.09 3.41
N ASP A 66 0.89 -1.94 3.89
CA ASP A 66 0.76 -0.73 3.08
C ASP A 66 1.40 0.47 3.79
N PHE A 67 2.06 1.33 3.01
CA PHE A 67 2.84 2.45 3.51
C PHE A 67 2.56 3.69 2.69
N VAL A 68 2.31 4.82 3.35
CA VAL A 68 2.26 6.13 2.70
C VAL A 68 3.70 6.64 2.53
N MET A 69 4.19 6.62 1.30
CA MET A 69 5.58 6.93 0.99
C MET A 69 5.84 8.44 0.84
N GLY A 70 4.80 9.21 0.57
CA GLY A 70 4.90 10.64 0.29
C GLY A 70 4.63 10.99 -1.16
N LYS A 71 5.05 12.19 -1.59
CA LYS A 71 4.79 12.71 -2.94
C LYS A 71 5.76 12.14 -3.98
N GLY A 72 5.24 11.88 -5.16
CA GLY A 72 6.02 11.50 -6.33
C GLY A 72 6.38 10.02 -6.41
N ALA A 73 7.39 9.71 -7.22
CA ALA A 73 7.79 8.34 -7.51
C ALA A 73 8.45 7.66 -6.30
N LEU A 74 8.27 6.34 -6.23
CA LEU A 74 8.92 5.50 -5.22
C LEU A 74 10.43 5.48 -5.41
N THR A 75 11.16 5.57 -4.31
CA THR A 75 12.63 5.55 -4.29
C THR A 75 13.16 4.31 -3.56
N LYS A 76 14.38 3.89 -3.92
CA LYS A 76 15.09 2.79 -3.25
C LYS A 76 15.23 3.04 -1.74
N ALA A 77 15.58 4.25 -1.33
CA ALA A 77 15.73 4.61 0.09
C ALA A 77 14.44 4.44 0.88
N GLN A 78 13.29 4.72 0.25
CA GLN A 78 11.98 4.49 0.86
C GLN A 78 11.71 2.99 1.04
N LEU A 79 12.06 2.15 0.06
CA LEU A 79 11.93 0.69 0.16
C LEU A 79 12.79 0.15 1.31
N HIS A 80 14.05 0.57 1.43
CA HIS A 80 14.90 0.18 2.55
C HIS A 80 14.28 0.54 3.91
N ARG A 81 13.73 1.75 4.04
CA ARG A 81 13.13 2.21 5.30
C ARG A 81 11.87 1.45 5.67
N CYS A 82 11.02 1.10 4.70
CA CYS A 82 9.68 0.58 4.97
C CYS A 82 9.56 -0.93 4.76
N LEU A 83 10.23 -1.48 3.77
CA LEU A 83 10.07 -2.87 3.39
C LEU A 83 11.13 -3.77 4.02
N LEU A 84 12.39 -3.31 4.12
CA LEU A 84 13.47 -4.12 4.68
C LEU A 84 13.19 -4.63 6.11
N PRO A 85 12.61 -3.83 7.04
CA PRO A 85 12.34 -4.31 8.39
C PRO A 85 11.22 -5.35 8.50
N VAL A 86 10.46 -5.58 7.43
CA VAL A 86 9.23 -6.39 7.43
C VAL A 86 9.22 -7.47 6.36
N ILE A 87 10.32 -7.69 5.67
CA ILE A 87 10.47 -8.73 4.67
C ILE A 87 11.57 -9.72 5.09
N ASP A 88 11.27 -11.00 5.05
CA ASP A 88 12.26 -12.02 5.37
C ASP A 88 13.31 -12.12 4.25
N LYS A 89 14.54 -12.54 4.60
CA LYS A 89 15.64 -12.63 3.64
C LYS A 89 15.44 -13.70 2.56
N ASP A 90 14.69 -14.73 2.86
CA ASP A 90 14.36 -15.84 1.97
C ASP A 90 13.09 -15.64 1.15
N VAL A 91 12.50 -14.44 1.23
CA VAL A 91 11.36 -14.07 0.41
C VAL A 91 11.78 -13.95 -1.06
N LEU A 92 10.94 -14.49 -1.95
CA LEU A 92 10.95 -14.13 -3.36
C LEU A 92 10.06 -12.88 -3.54
N LEU A 93 10.68 -11.73 -3.76
CA LEU A 93 9.98 -10.48 -4.04
C LEU A 93 9.59 -10.41 -5.52
N VAL A 94 8.31 -10.32 -5.81
CA VAL A 94 7.76 -10.21 -7.17
C VAL A 94 7.21 -8.80 -7.40
N THR A 95 7.65 -8.12 -8.46
CA THR A 95 7.21 -6.74 -8.79
C THR A 95 7.00 -6.54 -10.29
N ASP A 96 6.58 -5.34 -10.70
CA ASP A 96 6.52 -4.93 -12.11
C ASP A 96 7.91 -4.65 -12.74
N GLY A 97 8.99 -4.79 -11.96
CA GLY A 97 10.36 -4.58 -12.42
C GLY A 97 10.82 -3.13 -12.44
N HIS A 98 10.14 -2.21 -11.73
CA HIS A 98 10.64 -0.86 -11.56
C HIS A 98 12.06 -0.84 -10.96
N ALA A 99 12.92 0.09 -11.44
CA ALA A 99 14.34 0.12 -11.10
C ALA A 99 14.64 0.20 -9.59
N ALA A 100 13.76 0.87 -8.82
CA ALA A 100 13.92 0.99 -7.38
C ALA A 100 13.85 -0.36 -6.66
N TYR A 101 12.96 -1.28 -7.09
CA TYR A 101 12.87 -2.63 -6.51
C TYR A 101 14.09 -3.48 -6.84
N ARG A 102 14.56 -3.43 -8.08
CA ARG A 102 15.77 -4.17 -8.48
C ARG A 102 16.99 -3.74 -7.67
N ALA A 103 17.16 -2.43 -7.49
CA ALA A 103 18.26 -1.88 -6.71
C ALA A 103 18.12 -2.25 -5.21
N PHE A 104 16.91 -2.13 -4.67
CA PHE A 104 16.60 -2.53 -3.29
C PHE A 104 16.89 -4.00 -3.03
N ALA A 105 16.35 -4.90 -3.86
CA ALA A 105 16.49 -6.34 -3.67
C ALA A 105 17.96 -6.79 -3.73
N ARG A 106 18.72 -6.24 -4.70
CA ARG A 106 20.16 -6.51 -4.82
C ARG A 106 20.93 -6.08 -3.58
N GLU A 107 20.65 -4.89 -3.05
CA GLU A 107 21.36 -4.37 -1.86
C GLU A 107 20.93 -5.08 -0.56
N ALA A 108 19.66 -5.48 -0.47
CA ALA A 108 19.13 -6.21 0.67
C ALA A 108 19.47 -7.73 0.64
N GLY A 109 20.01 -8.24 -0.47
CA GLY A 109 20.28 -9.67 -0.65
C GLY A 109 19.01 -10.52 -0.75
N ILE A 110 17.91 -9.94 -1.28
CA ILE A 110 16.60 -10.58 -1.42
C ILE A 110 16.43 -11.06 -2.86
N SER A 111 15.92 -12.28 -3.04
CA SER A 111 15.57 -12.81 -4.36
C SER A 111 14.46 -11.97 -4.98
N HIS A 112 14.64 -11.54 -6.24
CA HIS A 112 13.70 -10.67 -6.93
C HIS A 112 13.36 -11.17 -8.32
N GLU A 113 12.09 -11.24 -8.63
CA GLU A 113 11.57 -11.56 -9.95
C GLU A 113 10.67 -10.43 -10.47
N ALA A 114 10.95 -9.99 -11.69
CA ALA A 114 10.20 -8.92 -12.35
C ALA A 114 9.22 -9.51 -13.36
N VAL A 115 7.92 -9.25 -13.19
CA VAL A 115 6.89 -9.61 -14.17
C VAL A 115 6.83 -8.55 -15.25
N ASN A 116 7.12 -8.90 -16.50
CA ASN A 116 7.12 -7.96 -17.61
C ASN A 116 5.69 -7.72 -18.15
N LEU A 117 4.94 -6.86 -17.49
CA LEU A 117 3.59 -6.49 -17.90
C LEU A 117 3.54 -5.81 -19.28
N ARG A 118 4.63 -5.14 -19.70
CA ARG A 118 4.71 -4.47 -21.03
C ARG A 118 4.81 -5.48 -22.17
N ALA A 119 5.41 -6.64 -21.92
CA ALA A 119 5.44 -7.75 -22.87
C ALA A 119 4.17 -8.60 -22.87
N GLY A 120 3.12 -8.19 -22.13
CA GLY A 120 1.89 -8.96 -21.97
C GLY A 120 2.01 -10.18 -21.04
N ILE A 121 3.17 -10.41 -20.46
CA ILE A 121 3.41 -11.51 -19.54
C ILE A 121 2.87 -11.10 -18.16
N ARG A 122 1.71 -11.65 -17.79
CA ARG A 122 1.08 -11.39 -16.49
C ARG A 122 1.42 -12.40 -15.42
N VAL A 123 1.88 -13.57 -15.83
CA VAL A 123 2.22 -14.70 -14.97
C VAL A 123 3.43 -15.40 -15.58
N GLN A 124 4.45 -15.63 -14.77
CA GLN A 124 5.61 -16.41 -15.13
C GLN A 124 5.83 -17.48 -14.05
N GLY A 125 5.28 -18.68 -14.28
CA GLY A 125 5.24 -19.70 -13.24
C GLY A 125 4.42 -19.25 -12.02
N ALA A 126 5.04 -19.25 -10.84
CA ALA A 126 4.45 -18.75 -9.60
C ALA A 126 4.55 -17.23 -9.44
N ALA A 127 5.31 -16.53 -10.30
CA ALA A 127 5.51 -15.09 -10.20
C ALA A 127 4.39 -14.33 -10.92
N HIS A 128 3.66 -13.55 -10.17
CA HIS A 128 2.64 -12.60 -10.66
C HIS A 128 2.41 -11.51 -9.62
N VAL A 129 1.79 -10.39 -10.02
CA VAL A 129 1.41 -9.28 -9.15
C VAL A 129 -0.11 -9.12 -9.03
N GLN A 130 -0.85 -10.22 -9.22
CA GLN A 130 -2.31 -10.19 -9.27
C GLN A 130 -2.95 -9.93 -7.90
N ASN A 131 -2.36 -10.45 -6.81
CA ASN A 131 -2.92 -10.27 -5.47
C ASN A 131 -2.79 -8.82 -5.00
N VAL A 132 -1.64 -8.18 -5.24
CA VAL A 132 -1.44 -6.77 -4.92
C VAL A 132 -2.33 -5.89 -5.80
N ASN A 133 -2.50 -6.20 -7.08
CA ASN A 133 -3.40 -5.49 -7.99
C ASN A 133 -4.86 -5.62 -7.58
N ALA A 134 -5.28 -6.81 -7.15
CA ALA A 134 -6.61 -7.03 -6.60
C ALA A 134 -6.84 -6.21 -5.31
N TYR A 135 -5.84 -6.12 -4.44
CA TYR A 135 -5.90 -5.25 -3.26
C TYR A 135 -6.03 -3.77 -3.67
N HIS A 136 -5.23 -3.30 -4.63
CA HIS A 136 -5.32 -1.93 -5.17
C HIS A 136 -6.72 -1.60 -5.70
N SER A 137 -7.32 -2.53 -6.44
CA SER A 137 -8.67 -2.35 -6.97
C SER A 137 -9.70 -2.21 -5.85
N ARG A 138 -9.66 -3.09 -4.84
CA ARG A 138 -10.53 -3.02 -3.66
C ARG A 138 -10.31 -1.75 -2.84
N LEU A 139 -9.06 -1.32 -2.68
CA LEU A 139 -8.72 -0.08 -1.98
C LEU A 139 -9.28 1.14 -2.70
N ARG A 140 -9.14 1.22 -4.04
CA ARG A 140 -9.71 2.31 -4.83
C ARG A 140 -11.24 2.36 -4.73
N GLN A 141 -11.90 1.21 -4.86
CA GLN A 141 -13.37 1.11 -4.73
C GLN A 141 -13.83 1.55 -3.35
N TRP A 142 -13.13 1.13 -2.30
CA TRP A 142 -13.45 1.49 -0.92
C TRP A 142 -13.20 2.97 -0.62
N LEU A 143 -12.19 3.60 -1.21
CA LEU A 143 -11.93 5.02 -1.04
C LEU A 143 -12.93 5.91 -1.82
N ARG A 144 -13.55 5.40 -2.87
CA ARG A 144 -14.44 6.17 -3.76
C ARG A 144 -15.61 6.86 -3.06
N PRO A 145 -16.38 6.21 -2.15
CA PRO A 145 -17.51 6.83 -1.45
C PRO A 145 -17.14 8.03 -0.58
N PHE A 146 -15.89 8.14 -0.15
CA PHE A 146 -15.45 9.28 0.68
C PHE A 146 -15.23 10.57 -0.10
N HIS A 147 -15.33 10.52 -1.45
CA HIS A 147 -15.16 11.67 -2.33
C HIS A 147 -13.86 12.47 -2.06
N GLY A 148 -12.78 11.76 -1.86
CA GLY A 148 -11.45 12.28 -1.49
C GLY A 148 -11.21 12.23 0.02
N VAL A 149 -10.02 11.79 0.36
CA VAL A 149 -9.50 11.69 1.73
C VAL A 149 -8.35 12.67 1.87
N ALA A 150 -8.34 13.49 2.91
CA ALA A 150 -7.20 14.36 3.18
C ALA A 150 -5.93 13.50 3.37
N THR A 151 -4.84 13.89 2.72
CA THR A 151 -3.58 13.11 2.73
C THR A 151 -3.09 12.82 4.14
N ARG A 152 -3.26 13.76 5.07
CA ARG A 152 -2.90 13.57 6.50
C ARG A 152 -3.63 12.42 7.19
N TYR A 153 -4.83 12.07 6.73
CA TYR A 153 -5.64 10.98 7.29
C TYR A 153 -5.51 9.66 6.51
N LEU A 154 -4.79 9.66 5.40
CA LEU A 154 -4.64 8.48 4.56
C LEU A 154 -4.13 7.24 5.33
N PRO A 155 -3.15 7.35 6.25
CA PRO A 155 -2.72 6.20 7.07
C PRO A 155 -3.86 5.58 7.89
N ASN A 156 -4.79 6.39 8.40
CA ASN A 156 -5.94 5.90 9.17
C ASN A 156 -6.90 5.10 8.28
N TYR A 157 -7.14 5.60 7.05
CA TYR A 157 -7.97 4.92 6.07
C TYR A 157 -7.33 3.62 5.59
N LEU A 158 -6.03 3.60 5.37
CA LEU A 158 -5.29 2.37 5.03
C LEU A 158 -5.40 1.34 6.16
N GLY A 159 -5.18 1.73 7.40
CA GLY A 159 -5.36 0.87 8.56
C GLY A 159 -6.78 0.29 8.66
N TRP A 160 -7.80 1.12 8.43
CA TRP A 160 -9.19 0.66 8.41
C TRP A 160 -9.44 -0.34 7.27
N ARG A 161 -8.98 -0.04 6.04
CA ARG A 161 -9.11 -0.96 4.91
C ARG A 161 -8.41 -2.28 5.16
N TRP A 162 -7.21 -2.24 5.73
CA TRP A 162 -6.45 -3.43 6.06
C TRP A 162 -7.20 -4.36 7.03
N ILE A 163 -7.80 -3.82 8.10
CA ILE A 163 -8.59 -4.60 9.06
C ILE A 163 -9.78 -5.29 8.38
N LEU A 164 -10.45 -4.59 7.46
CA LEU A 164 -11.56 -5.15 6.69
C LEU A 164 -11.06 -6.26 5.73
N ASP A 165 -9.95 -6.06 5.04
CA ASP A 165 -9.38 -7.06 4.12
C ASP A 165 -8.90 -8.31 4.86
N ALA A 166 -8.31 -8.14 6.02
CA ALA A 166 -7.87 -9.22 6.91
C ALA A 166 -9.03 -9.92 7.64
N ARG A 167 -10.29 -9.52 7.40
CA ARG A 167 -11.50 -10.07 8.03
C ARG A 167 -11.44 -10.09 9.56
N ARG A 168 -10.75 -9.13 10.16
CA ARG A 168 -10.59 -9.03 11.62
C ARG A 168 -11.77 -8.39 12.32
N ILE A 169 -12.64 -7.69 11.59
CA ILE A 169 -13.91 -7.16 12.10
C ILE A 169 -15.00 -8.20 11.80
N ARG A 170 -15.44 -8.88 12.85
CA ARG A 170 -16.44 -9.95 12.76
C ARG A 170 -17.80 -9.55 13.33
N SER A 171 -17.88 -8.42 14.03
CA SER A 171 -19.11 -7.91 14.60
C SER A 171 -19.13 -6.38 14.66
N PRO A 172 -20.31 -5.74 14.80
CA PRO A 172 -20.43 -4.31 15.02
C PRO A 172 -19.68 -3.82 16.28
N GLU A 173 -19.65 -4.63 17.33
CA GLU A 173 -18.94 -4.29 18.57
C GLU A 173 -17.43 -4.26 18.35
N THR A 174 -16.90 -5.21 17.57
CA THR A 174 -15.48 -5.21 17.19
C THR A 174 -15.13 -3.96 16.39
N LEU A 175 -16.01 -3.54 15.47
CA LEU A 175 -15.85 -2.30 14.73
C LEU A 175 -15.84 -1.09 15.66
N LEU A 176 -16.79 -1.01 16.59
CA LEU A 176 -16.87 0.09 17.55
C LEU A 176 -15.63 0.17 18.43
N LYS A 177 -15.18 -0.94 19.00
CA LYS A 177 -13.94 -1.03 19.78
C LYS A 177 -12.75 -0.54 18.97
N ALA A 178 -12.65 -0.98 17.71
CA ALA A 178 -11.59 -0.56 16.80
C ALA A 178 -11.62 0.95 16.51
N THR A 179 -12.80 1.57 16.39
CA THR A 179 -12.93 3.03 16.18
C THR A 179 -12.56 3.83 17.43
N LEU A 180 -12.82 3.30 18.60
CA LEU A 180 -12.47 3.91 19.89
C LEU A 180 -10.99 3.72 20.27
N GLY A 181 -10.21 3.02 19.45
CA GLY A 181 -8.80 2.73 19.73
C GLY A 181 -8.57 1.58 20.70
N VAL A 182 -9.64 0.95 21.17
CA VAL A 182 -9.58 -0.25 22.02
C VAL A 182 -9.57 -1.47 21.11
N PHE A 183 -8.40 -1.83 20.59
CA PHE A 183 -8.26 -3.14 19.97
C PHE A 183 -8.11 -4.18 21.08
N PRO A 184 -8.91 -5.24 21.08
CA PRO A 184 -8.50 -6.43 21.78
C PRO A 184 -7.15 -6.83 21.17
N HIS A 185 -6.12 -6.88 21.99
CA HIS A 185 -4.83 -7.42 21.57
C HIS A 185 -5.11 -8.73 20.89
N LEU A 186 -4.69 -8.81 19.63
CA LEU A 186 -4.79 -10.05 18.88
C LEU A 186 -3.73 -10.96 19.46
N THR A 187 -4.06 -11.61 20.58
CA THR A 187 -3.35 -12.79 21.02
C THR A 187 -3.46 -13.80 19.88
N VAL A 188 -2.37 -13.98 19.17
CA VAL A 188 -2.18 -15.12 18.28
C VAL A 188 -2.11 -16.32 19.21
N THR A 189 -3.18 -17.09 19.30
CA THR A 189 -3.14 -18.49 19.73
C THR A 189 -2.87 -19.36 18.55
#